data_f3e3f292b1223b6766357f445948171d
#
_entry.id   f3e3f292b1223b6766357f445948171d
#
_cell.length_a   1.000
_cell.length_b   1.000
_cell.length_c   1.000
_cell.angle_alpha   90.00
_cell.angle_beta   90.00
_cell.angle_gamma   90.00
#
_symmetry.space_group_name_H-M   'P 1'
#
loop_
_entity.id
_entity.type
_entity.pdbx_description
1 polymer ?
#
loop_
_entity_poly.entity_id
_entity_poly.type
_entity_poly.pdbx_seq_one_letter_code
_entity_poly.pdbx_strand_id
1 'polypeptide(L)'
;MPAFTIPGLSSGQDTNLIVKKLVELEAKPIRRLEQQNSFNKAQSKAWSDLKTVTTDLQEKTRALISFTAPFAMKSIVSEPEGIISGDASRSASSGKRRIEIKELATSHQISGEKTDVNKQIPAGKFKIFSGDSEKEIEFSGGTIRDLASSIKISAAGLVNTGLVKVDGDNYVLTLTATSSGKDRKLKFEDSNGVLQAANLVGAIEPADPSKELNFFPDADQIQVFQPEKYGIPSDSKPVFKEENGKKWMEIASVGSFQFGIPTTEFKKNTKIELTTSTEFAPEDKLELGILYKENDKEKMIFETASKENGKVILNLKNFPSGQKVHKILLANSSGKTIILDSFHIIIPGEFKGAKPSKEITEAKDAVFLVDGIEVNRPKNEGLTDVLDGVSLNLHKKQKDQ
;
A
#
# COMPACT_ATOMS: atom_id res chain seq x y z
N MET A 1 -20.86 9.29 -103.20
CA MET A 1 -21.83 10.33 -102.83
C MET A 1 -22.75 9.72 -101.78
N PRO A 2 -22.87 10.24 -100.62
CA PRO A 2 -23.84 9.74 -99.66
C PRO A 2 -25.24 10.17 -100.13
N ALA A 3 -26.13 9.20 -100.26
CA ALA A 3 -27.54 9.44 -100.57
C ALA A 3 -28.19 10.15 -99.36
N PHE A 4 -28.63 11.38 -99.62
CA PHE A 4 -29.43 12.15 -98.69
C PHE A 4 -30.84 11.58 -98.68
N THR A 5 -31.18 10.71 -97.76
CA THR A 5 -32.55 10.26 -97.54
C THR A 5 -33.20 11.22 -96.55
N ILE A 6 -34.15 12.03 -97.09
CA ILE A 6 -35.01 12.87 -96.26
C ILE A 6 -36.17 11.98 -95.78
N PRO A 7 -36.24 11.61 -94.51
CA PRO A 7 -37.33 10.78 -94.04
C PRO A 7 -38.63 11.59 -94.01
N GLY A 8 -39.71 11.05 -94.60
CA GLY A 8 -41.05 11.67 -94.55
C GLY A 8 -41.61 12.27 -95.80
N LEU A 9 -40.89 12.29 -96.97
CA LEU A 9 -41.37 12.92 -98.18
C LEU A 9 -42.38 12.10 -98.96
N SER A 10 -42.59 10.81 -98.66
CA SER A 10 -43.49 9.94 -99.44
C SER A 10 -44.80 9.60 -98.75
N SER A 11 -44.94 9.83 -97.44
CA SER A 11 -46.14 9.42 -96.67
C SER A 11 -46.83 10.54 -95.90
N GLY A 12 -46.27 11.77 -95.90
CA GLY A 12 -46.81 12.84 -95.06
C GLY A 12 -46.75 12.63 -93.53
N GLN A 13 -46.14 11.55 -93.16
CA GLN A 13 -45.95 11.24 -91.69
C GLN A 13 -44.49 11.36 -91.34
N ASP A 14 -44.23 12.14 -90.29
CA ASP A 14 -42.87 12.28 -89.71
C ASP A 14 -42.46 10.97 -88.99
N THR A 15 -41.73 10.12 -89.71
CA THR A 15 -41.28 8.80 -89.27
C THR A 15 -40.41 8.90 -88.03
N ASN A 16 -39.67 10.02 -87.85
CA ASN A 16 -38.86 10.26 -86.72
C ASN A 16 -39.73 10.48 -85.47
N LEU A 17 -40.88 11.13 -85.64
CA LEU A 17 -41.82 11.38 -84.57
C LEU A 17 -42.51 10.06 -84.08
N ILE A 18 -42.81 9.19 -85.07
CA ILE A 18 -43.37 7.85 -84.75
C ILE A 18 -42.36 6.99 -84.06
N VAL A 19 -41.11 6.91 -84.52
CA VAL A 19 -40.00 6.18 -83.83
C VAL A 19 -39.76 6.73 -82.42
N LYS A 20 -39.74 8.06 -82.27
CA LYS A 20 -39.59 8.70 -81.02
C LYS A 20 -40.70 8.33 -80.01
N LYS A 21 -41.96 8.31 -80.47
CA LYS A 21 -43.11 7.90 -79.64
C LYS A 21 -43.09 6.40 -79.31
N LEU A 22 -42.64 5.55 -80.23
CA LEU A 22 -42.48 4.13 -79.99
C LEU A 22 -41.37 3.88 -78.95
N VAL A 23 -40.23 4.54 -79.07
CA VAL A 23 -39.13 4.46 -78.06
C VAL A 23 -39.60 5.00 -76.73
N GLU A 24 -40.37 6.08 -76.67
CA GLU A 24 -40.96 6.61 -75.45
C GLU A 24 -41.96 5.63 -74.83
N LEU A 25 -42.74 4.89 -75.60
CA LEU A 25 -43.65 3.86 -75.14
C LEU A 25 -42.88 2.66 -74.57
N GLU A 26 -41.85 2.21 -75.24
CA GLU A 26 -40.98 1.13 -74.80
C GLU A 26 -40.14 1.54 -73.57
N ALA A 27 -39.80 2.82 -73.44
CA ALA A 27 -39.10 3.36 -72.23
C ALA A 27 -40.01 3.49 -70.99
N LYS A 28 -41.35 3.49 -71.16
CA LYS A 28 -42.27 3.62 -69.98
C LYS A 28 -42.05 2.57 -68.90
N PRO A 29 -41.91 1.28 -69.22
CA PRO A 29 -41.61 0.27 -68.16
C PRO A 29 -40.31 0.52 -67.48
N ILE A 30 -39.25 0.94 -68.21
CA ILE A 30 -37.93 1.25 -67.65
C ILE A 30 -38.03 2.42 -66.71
N ARG A 31 -38.67 3.51 -67.08
CA ARG A 31 -38.89 4.67 -66.17
C ARG A 31 -39.69 4.29 -64.91
N ARG A 32 -40.69 3.41 -65.07
CA ARG A 32 -41.45 2.91 -63.90
C ARG A 32 -40.56 2.10 -62.95
N LEU A 33 -39.70 1.26 -63.52
CA LEU A 33 -38.73 0.50 -62.73
C LEU A 33 -37.67 1.42 -62.07
N GLU A 34 -37.21 2.43 -62.73
CA GLU A 34 -36.29 3.45 -62.21
C GLU A 34 -36.94 4.23 -61.06
N GLN A 35 -38.19 4.64 -61.19
CA GLN A 35 -38.96 5.30 -60.15
C GLN A 35 -39.18 4.38 -58.94
N GLN A 36 -39.50 3.12 -59.20
CA GLN A 36 -39.68 2.14 -58.14
C GLN A 36 -38.34 1.85 -57.43
N ASN A 37 -37.25 1.78 -58.19
CA ASN A 37 -35.90 1.59 -57.59
C ASN A 37 -35.47 2.82 -56.77
N SER A 38 -35.73 4.04 -57.28
CA SER A 38 -35.45 5.26 -56.50
C SER A 38 -36.30 5.34 -55.25
N PHE A 39 -37.58 4.97 -55.30
CA PHE A 39 -38.43 4.89 -54.14
C PHE A 39 -37.93 3.85 -53.14
N ASN A 40 -37.59 2.64 -53.60
CA ASN A 40 -37.06 1.58 -52.74
C ASN A 40 -35.72 2.01 -52.10
N LYS A 41 -34.84 2.69 -52.83
CA LYS A 41 -33.60 3.26 -52.32
C LYS A 41 -33.86 4.31 -51.21
N ALA A 42 -34.83 5.21 -51.47
CA ALA A 42 -35.21 6.23 -50.50
C ALA A 42 -35.82 5.59 -49.24
N GLN A 43 -36.66 4.59 -49.41
CA GLN A 43 -37.23 3.82 -48.28
C GLN A 43 -36.13 3.08 -47.49
N SER A 44 -35.21 2.40 -48.17
CA SER A 44 -34.09 1.71 -47.54
C SER A 44 -33.22 2.68 -46.76
N LYS A 45 -32.94 3.84 -47.31
CA LYS A 45 -32.20 4.92 -46.64
C LYS A 45 -32.95 5.38 -45.38
N ALA A 46 -34.25 5.66 -45.49
CA ALA A 46 -35.06 6.09 -44.34
C ALA A 46 -35.08 5.05 -43.21
N TRP A 47 -35.16 3.76 -43.57
CA TRP A 47 -35.03 2.68 -42.58
C TRP A 47 -33.65 2.60 -41.94
N SER A 48 -32.57 2.83 -42.71
CA SER A 48 -31.20 2.88 -42.20
C SER A 48 -31.02 4.07 -41.26
N ASP A 49 -31.51 5.23 -41.63
CA ASP A 49 -31.44 6.45 -40.82
C ASP A 49 -32.23 6.26 -39.50
N LEU A 50 -33.43 5.70 -39.57
CA LEU A 50 -34.25 5.36 -38.39
C LEU A 50 -33.51 4.38 -37.49
N LYS A 51 -32.92 3.32 -38.04
CA LYS A 51 -32.13 2.35 -37.30
C LYS A 51 -30.98 3.03 -36.58
N THR A 52 -30.25 3.91 -37.24
CA THR A 52 -29.11 4.65 -36.66
C THR A 52 -29.56 5.51 -35.48
N VAL A 53 -30.62 6.31 -35.69
CA VAL A 53 -31.19 7.15 -34.61
C VAL A 53 -31.69 6.32 -33.45
N THR A 54 -32.33 5.21 -33.73
CA THR A 54 -32.86 4.32 -32.65
C THR A 54 -31.70 3.65 -31.89
N THR A 55 -30.64 3.25 -32.56
CA THR A 55 -29.44 2.69 -31.96
C THR A 55 -28.75 3.75 -31.08
N ASP A 56 -28.59 4.97 -31.57
CA ASP A 56 -27.99 6.07 -30.79
C ASP A 56 -28.84 6.38 -29.56
N LEU A 57 -30.17 6.44 -29.70
CA LEU A 57 -31.07 6.61 -28.58
C LEU A 57 -30.91 5.48 -27.54
N GLN A 58 -30.81 4.23 -28.01
CA GLN A 58 -30.60 3.08 -27.13
C GLN A 58 -29.27 3.18 -26.39
N GLU A 59 -28.19 3.57 -27.10
CA GLU A 59 -26.88 3.76 -26.46
C GLU A 59 -26.90 4.90 -25.41
N LYS A 60 -27.52 6.03 -25.75
CA LYS A 60 -27.68 7.15 -24.79
C LYS A 60 -28.51 6.75 -23.59
N THR A 61 -29.58 6.01 -23.80
CA THR A 61 -30.41 5.50 -22.69
C THR A 61 -29.65 4.50 -21.81
N ARG A 62 -28.89 3.58 -22.43
CA ARG A 62 -28.00 2.67 -21.69
C ARG A 62 -26.93 3.43 -20.89
N ALA A 63 -26.37 4.48 -21.45
CA ALA A 63 -25.40 5.31 -20.75
C ALA A 63 -26.01 5.97 -19.50
N LEU A 64 -27.27 6.40 -19.55
CA LEU A 64 -27.97 6.99 -18.41
C LEU A 64 -28.27 6.03 -17.26
N ILE A 65 -28.49 4.75 -17.56
CA ILE A 65 -28.79 3.70 -16.56
C ILE A 65 -27.60 2.76 -16.29
N SER A 66 -26.47 2.99 -16.97
CA SER A 66 -25.26 2.16 -16.81
C SER A 66 -24.60 2.41 -15.46
N PHE A 67 -23.69 1.53 -15.10
CA PHE A 67 -22.86 1.69 -13.89
C PHE A 67 -22.05 2.99 -13.90
N THR A 68 -21.80 3.61 -15.04
CA THR A 68 -21.13 4.90 -15.19
C THR A 68 -22.09 6.09 -15.32
N ALA A 69 -23.38 5.90 -15.02
CA ALA A 69 -24.38 6.95 -15.15
C ALA A 69 -24.06 8.18 -14.28
N PRO A 70 -24.12 9.39 -14.82
CA PRO A 70 -23.76 10.60 -14.09
C PRO A 70 -24.68 10.88 -12.89
N PHE A 71 -25.93 10.41 -12.94
CA PHE A 71 -26.90 10.58 -11.85
C PHE A 71 -26.66 9.68 -10.63
N ALA A 72 -25.82 8.65 -10.76
CA ALA A 72 -25.45 7.79 -9.64
C ALA A 72 -24.19 8.27 -8.93
N MET A 73 -23.55 9.33 -9.39
CA MET A 73 -22.38 9.92 -8.73
C MET A 73 -22.84 10.66 -7.46
N LYS A 74 -22.10 10.44 -6.39
CA LYS A 74 -22.27 11.15 -5.13
C LYS A 74 -21.11 12.12 -4.97
N SER A 75 -21.38 13.26 -4.35
CA SER A 75 -20.38 14.28 -4.05
C SER A 75 -20.37 14.58 -2.55
N ILE A 76 -19.24 15.06 -2.09
CA ILE A 76 -19.06 15.55 -0.72
C ILE A 76 -19.08 17.06 -0.76
N VAL A 77 -19.91 17.66 0.08
CA VAL A 77 -19.94 19.11 0.30
C VAL A 77 -19.59 19.36 1.75
N SER A 78 -18.60 20.20 1.99
CA SER A 78 -18.15 20.59 3.33
C SER A 78 -18.64 22.00 3.65
N GLU A 79 -19.21 22.18 4.83
CA GLU A 79 -19.56 23.47 5.41
C GLU A 79 -18.84 23.64 6.76
N PRO A 80 -17.94 24.63 6.90
CA PRO A 80 -17.51 25.60 5.89
C PRO A 80 -16.62 24.97 4.79
N GLU A 81 -16.60 25.61 3.62
CA GLU A 81 -15.78 25.15 2.50
C GLU A 81 -14.28 25.16 2.81
N GLY A 82 -13.52 24.23 2.20
CA GLY A 82 -12.07 24.20 2.26
C GLY A 82 -11.49 23.64 3.56
N ILE A 83 -12.31 23.07 4.45
CA ILE A 83 -11.86 22.34 5.64
C ILE A 83 -11.66 20.87 5.31
N ILE A 84 -12.60 20.29 4.60
CA ILE A 84 -12.60 18.89 4.18
C ILE A 84 -12.98 18.83 2.71
N SER A 85 -12.35 17.91 1.98
CA SER A 85 -12.80 17.48 0.67
C SER A 85 -12.78 15.97 0.58
N GLY A 86 -13.26 15.42 -0.51
CA GLY A 86 -13.18 13.99 -0.73
C GLY A 86 -14.05 13.53 -1.87
N ASP A 87 -13.99 12.23 -2.12
CA ASP A 87 -14.75 11.54 -3.14
C ASP A 87 -15.68 10.53 -2.51
N ALA A 88 -16.91 10.46 -3.00
CA ALA A 88 -17.88 9.48 -2.57
C ALA A 88 -18.13 8.46 -3.68
N SER A 89 -17.96 7.19 -3.35
CA SER A 89 -18.36 6.10 -4.24
C SER A 89 -19.88 6.02 -4.31
N ARG A 90 -20.38 5.28 -5.28
CA ARG A 90 -21.83 5.03 -5.39
C ARG A 90 -22.41 4.24 -4.23
N SER A 91 -21.60 3.40 -3.59
CA SER A 91 -21.98 2.63 -2.41
C SER A 91 -22.04 3.46 -1.14
N ALA A 92 -21.43 4.67 -1.13
CA ALA A 92 -21.45 5.53 0.05
C ALA A 92 -22.89 5.83 0.49
N SER A 93 -23.14 5.79 1.79
CA SER A 93 -24.43 6.19 2.35
C SER A 93 -24.61 7.71 2.27
N SER A 94 -25.77 8.15 1.76
CA SER A 94 -26.10 9.57 1.75
C SER A 94 -26.52 10.02 3.15
N GLY A 95 -26.07 11.21 3.57
CA GLY A 95 -26.41 11.77 4.87
C GLY A 95 -25.49 12.92 5.27
N LYS A 96 -25.80 13.56 6.39
CA LYS A 96 -24.96 14.58 7.01
C LYS A 96 -24.10 13.93 8.09
N ARG A 97 -22.83 14.29 8.16
CA ARG A 97 -21.89 13.87 9.20
C ARG A 97 -21.23 15.10 9.79
N ARG A 98 -21.01 15.07 11.09
CA ARG A 98 -20.24 16.11 11.77
C ARG A 98 -18.81 15.65 11.89
N ILE A 99 -17.89 16.38 11.25
CA ILE A 99 -16.46 16.12 11.35
C ILE A 99 -15.80 17.34 11.96
N GLU A 100 -14.99 17.13 13.01
CA GLU A 100 -14.27 18.17 13.72
C GLU A 100 -12.79 17.82 13.73
N ILE A 101 -11.97 18.61 13.04
CA ILE A 101 -10.51 18.38 12.94
C ILE A 101 -9.83 19.06 14.13
N LYS A 102 -9.27 18.25 15.03
CA LYS A 102 -8.49 18.72 16.18
C LYS A 102 -7.04 18.99 15.83
N GLU A 103 -6.42 18.09 15.08
CA GLU A 103 -5.02 18.20 14.65
C GLU A 103 -4.87 17.57 13.26
N LEU A 104 -4.00 18.13 12.43
CA LEU A 104 -3.61 17.53 11.15
C LEU A 104 -2.35 16.70 11.32
N ALA A 105 -2.23 15.64 10.54
CA ALA A 105 -0.99 14.90 10.44
C ALA A 105 0.13 15.80 9.89
N THR A 106 1.29 15.71 10.50
CA THR A 106 2.49 16.46 10.07
C THR A 106 3.64 15.52 9.78
N SER A 107 4.41 15.86 8.74
CA SER A 107 5.67 15.18 8.44
C SER A 107 6.77 15.70 9.36
N HIS A 108 7.63 14.80 9.81
CA HIS A 108 8.81 15.17 10.59
C HIS A 108 9.77 16.02 9.76
N GLN A 109 10.09 17.22 10.25
CA GLN A 109 11.05 18.10 9.62
C GLN A 109 12.15 18.51 10.61
N ILE A 110 13.38 18.32 10.20
CA ILE A 110 14.55 18.66 10.97
C ILE A 110 15.48 19.62 10.20
N SER A 111 16.32 20.32 10.90
CA SER A 111 17.43 21.06 10.32
C SER A 111 18.72 20.80 11.08
N GLY A 112 19.82 20.89 10.36
CA GLY A 112 21.13 21.05 10.94
C GLY A 112 21.37 22.45 11.47
N GLU A 113 22.57 22.69 12.00
CA GLU A 113 23.10 24.00 12.29
C GLU A 113 23.83 24.56 11.08
N LYS A 114 24.23 25.85 11.18
CA LYS A 114 25.00 26.52 10.14
C LYS A 114 26.32 25.76 9.85
N THR A 115 26.57 25.49 8.60
CA THR A 115 27.78 24.82 8.13
C THR A 115 28.36 25.58 6.95
N ASP A 116 29.67 25.89 7.01
CA ASP A 116 30.36 26.51 5.90
C ASP A 116 30.35 25.60 4.67
N VAL A 117 30.05 26.17 3.51
CA VAL A 117 29.95 25.43 2.24
C VAL A 117 31.26 24.73 1.84
N ASN A 118 32.42 25.27 2.26
CA ASN A 118 33.74 24.72 1.96
C ASN A 118 34.20 23.70 3.00
N LYS A 119 33.49 23.55 4.11
CA LYS A 119 33.83 22.57 5.16
C LYS A 119 33.79 21.16 4.55
N GLN A 120 34.90 20.43 4.69
CA GLN A 120 34.98 19.04 4.27
C GLN A 120 34.34 18.12 5.31
N ILE A 121 33.40 17.33 4.84
CA ILE A 121 32.70 16.30 5.63
C ILE A 121 33.34 14.97 5.28
N PRO A 122 33.73 14.15 6.28
CA PRO A 122 34.42 12.88 6.04
C PRO A 122 33.53 11.88 5.27
N ALA A 123 34.17 10.98 4.54
CA ALA A 123 33.52 9.82 3.95
C ALA A 123 33.05 8.87 5.04
N GLY A 124 31.93 8.17 4.78
CA GLY A 124 31.40 7.19 5.72
C GLY A 124 30.01 6.71 5.35
N LYS A 125 29.50 5.78 6.15
CA LYS A 125 28.15 5.23 6.00
C LYS A 125 27.27 5.69 7.14
N PHE A 126 26.04 5.97 6.82
CA PHE A 126 24.99 6.29 7.80
C PHE A 126 23.64 5.78 7.32
N LYS A 127 22.69 5.66 8.24
CA LYS A 127 21.33 5.24 7.91
C LYS A 127 20.32 6.29 8.35
N ILE A 128 19.26 6.41 7.56
CA ILE A 128 18.09 7.23 7.87
C ILE A 128 16.89 6.30 7.95
N PHE A 129 16.13 6.42 9.04
CA PHE A 129 14.93 5.66 9.30
C PHE A 129 13.72 6.60 9.33
N SER A 130 12.58 6.12 8.81
CA SER A 130 11.27 6.74 8.98
C SER A 130 10.21 5.65 9.13
N GLY A 131 9.72 5.46 10.33
CA GLY A 131 8.91 4.30 10.69
C GLY A 131 9.67 2.99 10.46
N ASP A 132 9.05 2.11 9.67
CA ASP A 132 9.63 0.81 9.32
C ASP A 132 10.57 0.83 8.12
N SER A 133 10.69 1.97 7.47
CA SER A 133 11.53 2.12 6.28
C SER A 133 12.90 2.65 6.67
N GLU A 134 13.95 2.09 6.05
CA GLU A 134 15.33 2.54 6.23
C GLU A 134 16.03 2.71 4.89
N LYS A 135 17.00 3.61 4.86
CA LYS A 135 17.95 3.79 3.75
C LYS A 135 19.36 3.92 4.30
N GLU A 136 20.27 3.10 3.80
CA GLU A 136 21.69 3.23 4.03
C GLU A 136 22.29 4.09 2.93
N ILE A 137 23.09 5.08 3.33
CA ILE A 137 23.76 6.02 2.45
C ILE A 137 25.28 5.86 2.63
N GLU A 138 25.97 5.60 1.55
CA GLU A 138 27.42 5.61 1.49
C GLU A 138 27.87 6.95 0.89
N PHE A 139 28.50 7.77 1.73
CA PHE A 139 28.99 9.08 1.34
C PHE A 139 30.51 9.03 1.12
N SER A 140 30.96 9.47 -0.05
CA SER A 140 32.38 9.42 -0.44
C SER A 140 33.21 10.56 0.14
N GLY A 141 32.62 11.42 0.98
CA GLY A 141 33.22 12.64 1.47
C GLY A 141 32.97 13.82 0.53
N GLY A 142 33.16 15.04 1.04
CA GLY A 142 32.96 16.28 0.28
C GLY A 142 32.31 17.38 1.09
N THR A 143 31.62 18.27 0.42
CA THR A 143 30.94 19.42 1.01
C THR A 143 29.53 19.11 1.48
N ILE A 144 28.89 20.07 2.16
CA ILE A 144 27.48 19.95 2.55
C ILE A 144 26.54 19.82 1.33
N ARG A 145 26.94 20.37 0.16
CA ARG A 145 26.18 20.24 -1.09
C ARG A 145 26.26 18.82 -1.64
N ASP A 146 27.44 18.21 -1.55
CA ASP A 146 27.66 16.83 -1.99
C ASP A 146 26.88 15.87 -1.07
N LEU A 147 26.88 16.11 0.25
CA LEU A 147 26.09 15.34 1.20
C LEU A 147 24.59 15.50 0.93
N ALA A 148 24.08 16.70 0.72
CA ALA A 148 22.69 16.94 0.39
C ALA A 148 22.26 16.20 -0.89
N SER A 149 23.12 16.21 -1.90
CA SER A 149 22.90 15.50 -3.17
C SER A 149 22.91 13.98 -2.98
N SER A 150 23.83 13.45 -2.19
CA SER A 150 23.91 12.02 -1.84
C SER A 150 22.67 11.56 -1.11
N ILE A 151 22.21 12.30 -0.09
CA ILE A 151 20.97 11.98 0.63
C ILE A 151 19.77 12.04 -0.31
N LYS A 152 19.65 13.08 -1.14
CA LYS A 152 18.55 13.25 -2.09
C LYS A 152 18.41 12.06 -3.04
N ILE A 153 19.53 11.51 -3.50
CA ILE A 153 19.54 10.37 -4.44
C ILE A 153 19.28 9.06 -3.69
N SER A 154 20.04 8.78 -2.64
CA SER A 154 20.04 7.49 -1.97
C SER A 154 18.82 7.29 -1.05
N ALA A 155 18.30 8.35 -0.46
CA ALA A 155 17.14 8.32 0.40
C ALA A 155 15.84 8.83 -0.28
N ALA A 156 15.83 8.84 -1.62
CA ALA A 156 14.61 9.18 -2.38
C ALA A 156 13.42 8.35 -1.95
N GLY A 157 12.25 9.00 -1.79
CA GLY A 157 11.03 8.37 -1.30
C GLY A 157 10.95 8.21 0.23
N LEU A 158 12.03 8.43 0.97
CA LEU A 158 12.04 8.44 2.43
C LEU A 158 12.10 9.85 2.99
N VAL A 159 12.99 10.68 2.44
CA VAL A 159 13.17 12.08 2.85
C VAL A 159 13.30 13.02 1.64
N ASN A 160 12.79 14.24 1.81
CA ASN A 160 13.06 15.37 0.96
C ASN A 160 14.19 16.20 1.59
N THR A 161 15.21 16.50 0.78
CA THR A 161 16.41 17.21 1.22
C THR A 161 16.34 18.66 0.75
N GLY A 162 16.53 19.60 1.65
CA GLY A 162 16.67 21.03 1.36
C GLY A 162 18.02 21.58 1.82
N LEU A 163 18.54 22.52 1.09
CA LEU A 163 19.75 23.25 1.47
C LEU A 163 19.45 24.75 1.43
N VAL A 164 19.45 25.39 2.58
CA VAL A 164 19.09 26.79 2.75
C VAL A 164 20.35 27.62 3.00
N LYS A 165 20.62 28.62 2.16
CA LYS A 165 21.67 29.60 2.40
C LYS A 165 21.18 30.61 3.45
N VAL A 166 21.94 30.76 4.53
CA VAL A 166 21.52 31.63 5.66
C VAL A 166 22.26 32.96 5.61
N ASP A 167 23.57 32.91 5.59
CA ASP A 167 24.42 34.11 5.48
C ASP A 167 25.80 33.75 4.87
N GLY A 168 26.43 34.70 4.17
CA GLY A 168 27.75 34.48 3.55
C GLY A 168 27.86 33.15 2.85
N ASP A 169 28.79 32.31 3.29
CA ASP A 169 28.99 30.94 2.78
C ASP A 169 28.40 29.86 3.67
N ASN A 170 27.53 30.22 4.62
CA ASN A 170 26.90 29.30 5.53
C ASN A 170 25.55 28.76 4.97
N TYR A 171 25.41 27.46 5.04
CA TYR A 171 24.21 26.73 4.66
C TYR A 171 23.66 25.90 5.82
N VAL A 172 22.36 25.67 5.79
CA VAL A 172 21.65 24.78 6.70
C VAL A 172 21.02 23.66 5.88
N LEU A 173 21.36 22.43 6.21
CA LEU A 173 20.75 21.24 5.62
C LEU A 173 19.44 20.94 6.35
N THR A 174 18.37 20.73 5.59
CA THR A 174 17.06 20.34 6.12
C THR A 174 16.63 19.01 5.54
N LEU A 175 16.00 18.18 6.36
CA LEU A 175 15.39 16.93 5.93
C LEU A 175 13.92 16.92 6.37
N THR A 176 13.05 16.54 5.45
CA THR A 176 11.62 16.39 5.72
C THR A 176 11.19 14.98 5.33
N ALA A 177 10.56 14.25 6.24
CA ALA A 177 10.00 12.93 5.93
C ALA A 177 8.96 13.06 4.82
N THR A 178 8.95 12.14 3.86
CA THR A 178 7.97 12.15 2.76
C THR A 178 6.58 11.75 3.20
N SER A 179 6.47 11.05 4.34
CA SER A 179 5.21 10.61 4.93
C SER A 179 4.99 11.30 6.27
N SER A 180 3.72 11.64 6.57
CA SER A 180 3.29 12.16 7.87
C SER A 180 2.98 11.04 8.86
N GLY A 181 2.71 11.41 10.10
CA GLY A 181 2.33 10.50 11.18
C GLY A 181 3.40 10.33 12.24
N LYS A 182 2.96 10.15 13.50
CA LYS A 182 3.86 10.08 14.68
C LYS A 182 4.93 9.00 14.57
N ASP A 183 4.59 7.87 13.95
CA ASP A 183 5.51 6.74 13.78
C ASP A 183 6.51 6.97 12.63
N ARG A 184 6.38 8.08 11.87
CA ARG A 184 7.24 8.47 10.75
C ARG A 184 8.34 9.45 11.15
N LYS A 185 8.62 9.58 12.44
CA LYS A 185 9.73 10.38 12.96
C LYS A 185 11.06 9.89 12.38
N LEU A 186 11.86 10.82 11.86
CA LEU A 186 13.20 10.53 11.32
C LEU A 186 14.13 10.15 12.47
N LYS A 187 14.86 9.05 12.29
CA LYS A 187 15.93 8.59 13.20
C LYS A 187 17.19 8.35 12.38
N PHE A 188 18.35 8.52 12.99
CA PHE A 188 19.64 8.49 12.30
C PHE A 188 20.61 7.56 13.00
N GLU A 189 21.23 6.68 12.23
CA GLU A 189 22.41 5.92 12.65
C GLU A 189 23.63 6.51 11.94
N ASP A 190 24.56 7.09 12.68
CA ASP A 190 25.74 7.78 12.16
C ASP A 190 27.00 7.19 12.78
N SER A 191 27.30 5.95 12.44
CA SER A 191 28.44 5.22 13.00
C SER A 191 29.79 5.84 12.64
N ASN A 192 29.84 6.59 11.56
CA ASN A 192 31.08 7.23 11.08
C ASN A 192 31.13 8.75 11.35
N GLY A 193 30.11 9.31 12.00
CA GLY A 193 30.09 10.75 12.33
C GLY A 193 29.91 11.68 11.15
N VAL A 194 29.40 11.20 10.02
CA VAL A 194 29.17 11.99 8.79
C VAL A 194 28.12 13.07 9.02
N LEU A 195 26.97 12.68 9.57
CA LEU A 195 25.87 13.62 9.86
C LEU A 195 26.22 14.57 11.00
N GLN A 196 27.01 14.11 11.98
CA GLN A 196 27.53 14.95 13.06
C GLN A 196 28.52 15.98 12.53
N ALA A 197 29.44 15.59 11.65
CA ALA A 197 30.37 16.51 10.98
C ALA A 197 29.65 17.56 10.12
N ALA A 198 28.48 17.21 9.57
CA ALA A 198 27.58 18.11 8.83
C ALA A 198 26.71 18.98 9.74
N ASN A 199 26.84 18.88 11.05
CA ASN A 199 26.02 19.55 12.07
C ASN A 199 24.51 19.26 11.92
N LEU A 200 24.14 18.14 11.26
CA LEU A 200 22.74 17.74 11.08
C LEU A 200 22.18 17.04 12.31
N VAL A 201 23.04 16.29 13.01
CA VAL A 201 22.72 15.58 14.24
C VAL A 201 23.69 15.94 15.36
N GLY A 202 23.23 15.86 16.59
CA GLY A 202 24.04 16.03 17.79
C GLY A 202 24.74 14.75 18.21
N ALA A 203 24.96 14.60 19.52
CA ALA A 203 25.59 13.42 20.09
C ALA A 203 24.80 12.14 19.77
N ILE A 204 25.53 11.07 19.48
CA ILE A 204 24.96 9.74 19.26
C ILE A 204 24.53 9.15 20.61
N GLU A 205 23.27 8.85 20.78
CA GLU A 205 22.78 8.10 21.93
C GLU A 205 22.88 6.59 21.65
N PRO A 206 23.47 5.81 22.56
CA PRO A 206 23.52 4.37 22.36
C PRO A 206 22.10 3.80 22.33
N ALA A 207 21.90 2.74 21.55
CA ALA A 207 20.64 1.99 21.58
C ALA A 207 20.40 1.41 22.97
N ASP A 208 19.13 1.35 23.38
CA ASP A 208 18.80 0.60 24.59
C ASP A 208 19.18 -0.89 24.40
N PRO A 209 19.63 -1.57 25.44
CA PRO A 209 19.91 -3.00 25.35
C PRO A 209 18.63 -3.75 24.95
N SER A 210 18.78 -4.80 24.18
CA SER A 210 17.68 -5.72 23.88
C SER A 210 17.20 -6.39 25.17
N LYS A 211 15.90 -6.63 25.24
CA LYS A 211 15.33 -7.44 26.32
C LYS A 211 15.36 -8.90 25.90
N GLU A 212 15.93 -9.74 26.74
CA GLU A 212 16.01 -11.18 26.52
C GLU A 212 15.18 -11.93 27.56
N LEU A 213 14.44 -12.91 27.10
CA LEU A 213 13.65 -13.80 27.93
C LEU A 213 14.07 -15.23 27.64
N ASN A 214 14.61 -15.91 28.65
CA ASN A 214 14.88 -17.33 28.60
C ASN A 214 13.82 -18.04 29.42
N PHE A 215 13.19 -19.04 28.86
CA PHE A 215 12.20 -19.83 29.57
C PHE A 215 12.12 -21.24 28.99
N PHE A 216 11.56 -22.12 29.81
CA PHE A 216 11.18 -23.47 29.42
C PHE A 216 9.72 -23.66 29.87
N PRO A 217 8.79 -24.08 29.00
CA PRO A 217 7.38 -24.20 29.34
C PRO A 217 7.18 -25.35 30.34
N ASP A 218 6.25 -25.19 31.28
CA ASP A 218 5.83 -26.26 32.16
C ASP A 218 4.82 -27.18 31.44
N ALA A 219 4.86 -28.46 31.77
CA ALA A 219 4.05 -29.48 31.13
C ALA A 219 2.54 -29.26 31.24
N ASP A 220 2.08 -28.67 32.34
CA ASP A 220 0.69 -28.34 32.64
C ASP A 220 0.19 -27.09 31.83
N GLN A 221 1.10 -26.28 31.30
CA GLN A 221 0.79 -25.11 30.47
C GLN A 221 0.63 -25.46 28.99
N ILE A 222 0.96 -26.67 28.60
CA ILE A 222 0.87 -27.13 27.21
C ILE A 222 -0.57 -27.44 26.83
N GLN A 223 -1.02 -26.83 25.76
CA GLN A 223 -2.30 -27.11 25.14
C GLN A 223 -2.09 -27.61 23.69
N VAL A 224 -2.77 -28.68 23.34
CA VAL A 224 -2.78 -29.15 21.95
C VAL A 224 -3.40 -28.05 21.08
N PHE A 225 -2.79 -27.78 19.95
CA PHE A 225 -3.25 -26.81 18.98
C PHE A 225 -3.35 -27.46 17.62
N GLN A 226 -4.54 -27.53 17.05
CA GLN A 226 -4.81 -28.10 15.74
C GLN A 226 -5.36 -27.02 14.82
N PRO A 227 -4.49 -26.32 14.07
CA PRO A 227 -4.98 -25.41 13.06
C PRO A 227 -5.55 -26.21 11.88
N GLU A 228 -6.83 -25.99 11.54
CA GLU A 228 -7.51 -26.62 10.40
C GLU A 228 -6.70 -26.49 9.10
N LYS A 229 -5.99 -25.40 8.95
CA LYS A 229 -5.11 -25.08 7.81
C LYS A 229 -4.02 -26.12 7.57
N TYR A 230 -3.54 -26.80 8.61
CA TYR A 230 -2.33 -27.61 8.53
C TYR A 230 -2.61 -29.11 8.48
N GLY A 231 -3.87 -29.55 8.70
CA GLY A 231 -4.28 -30.95 8.58
C GLY A 231 -3.46 -31.91 9.45
N ILE A 232 -2.79 -31.40 10.51
CA ILE A 232 -1.91 -32.18 11.37
C ILE A 232 -2.77 -32.79 12.49
N PRO A 233 -3.03 -34.08 12.49
CA PRO A 233 -3.62 -34.75 13.64
C PRO A 233 -2.61 -34.73 14.77
N SER A 234 -2.94 -34.11 15.89
CA SER A 234 -2.02 -34.05 17.02
C SER A 234 -2.72 -34.58 18.28
N ASP A 235 -2.59 -35.86 18.49
CA ASP A 235 -2.95 -36.49 19.77
C ASP A 235 -1.75 -36.50 20.73
N SER A 236 -0.55 -36.13 20.27
CA SER A 236 0.66 -36.25 21.05
C SER A 236 1.04 -34.91 21.69
N LYS A 237 0.86 -34.79 22.99
CA LYS A 237 1.55 -33.78 23.78
C LYS A 237 3.05 -34.02 23.75
N PRO A 238 3.87 -32.96 23.79
CA PRO A 238 5.32 -33.15 23.98
C PRO A 238 5.62 -33.86 25.27
N VAL A 239 6.66 -34.68 25.24
CA VAL A 239 7.14 -35.43 26.40
C VAL A 239 8.25 -34.65 27.06
N PHE A 240 8.05 -34.28 28.34
CA PHE A 240 9.07 -33.60 29.11
C PHE A 240 10.01 -34.61 29.78
N LYS A 241 11.29 -34.35 29.68
CA LYS A 241 12.34 -35.18 30.28
C LYS A 241 13.32 -34.33 31.08
N GLU A 242 13.89 -34.90 32.11
CA GLU A 242 14.93 -34.28 32.90
C GLU A 242 15.98 -35.34 33.26
N GLU A 243 17.23 -35.01 33.02
CA GLU A 243 18.37 -35.85 33.42
C GLU A 243 19.54 -34.94 33.82
N ASN A 244 20.15 -35.23 34.96
CA ASN A 244 21.28 -34.49 35.51
C ASN A 244 21.03 -32.96 35.63
N GLY A 245 19.78 -32.56 35.93
CA GLY A 245 19.40 -31.16 36.04
C GLY A 245 19.19 -30.44 34.68
N LYS A 246 19.36 -31.13 33.57
CA LYS A 246 19.05 -30.61 32.23
C LYS A 246 17.63 -31.05 31.84
N LYS A 247 16.79 -30.07 31.50
CA LYS A 247 15.43 -30.32 31.05
C LYS A 247 15.35 -30.18 29.52
N TRP A 248 14.57 -31.04 28.85
CA TRP A 248 14.25 -30.93 27.45
C TRP A 248 12.83 -31.41 27.19
N MET A 249 12.34 -31.09 26.03
CA MET A 249 11.04 -31.50 25.55
C MET A 249 11.17 -32.24 24.22
N GLU A 250 10.58 -33.42 24.12
CA GLU A 250 10.52 -34.21 22.88
C GLU A 250 9.17 -34.00 22.21
N ILE A 251 9.20 -33.55 20.97
CA ILE A 251 8.03 -33.31 20.13
C ILE A 251 7.97 -34.38 19.07
N ALA A 252 6.88 -35.13 19.02
CA ALA A 252 6.67 -36.18 18.02
C ALA A 252 6.83 -35.68 16.58
N SER A 253 7.12 -36.59 15.68
CA SER A 253 7.36 -36.33 14.26
C SER A 253 6.23 -35.58 13.55
N VAL A 254 5.03 -35.67 14.08
CA VAL A 254 3.86 -34.87 13.68
C VAL A 254 3.15 -34.42 14.96
N GLY A 255 3.04 -33.12 15.16
CA GLY A 255 2.39 -32.59 16.34
C GLY A 255 2.37 -31.09 16.37
N SER A 256 1.35 -30.51 16.98
CA SER A 256 1.27 -29.07 17.21
C SER A 256 0.74 -28.77 18.62
N PHE A 257 1.30 -27.76 19.23
CA PHE A 257 0.91 -27.33 20.57
C PHE A 257 1.16 -25.83 20.75
N GLN A 258 0.55 -25.30 21.77
CA GLN A 258 0.73 -23.92 22.20
C GLN A 258 0.99 -23.88 23.71
N PHE A 259 1.68 -22.86 24.17
CA PHE A 259 1.91 -22.61 25.57
C PHE A 259 1.91 -21.11 25.87
N GLY A 260 1.52 -20.77 27.10
CA GLY A 260 1.53 -19.39 27.57
C GLY A 260 2.94 -18.90 27.84
N ILE A 261 3.16 -17.62 27.58
CA ILE A 261 4.36 -16.89 28.03
C ILE A 261 3.92 -15.71 28.90
N PRO A 262 4.78 -15.19 29.77
CA PRO A 262 4.50 -13.91 30.44
C PRO A 262 4.15 -12.86 29.38
N THR A 263 2.99 -12.21 29.53
CA THR A 263 2.52 -11.21 28.57
C THR A 263 3.60 -10.17 28.34
N THR A 264 4.13 -10.14 27.14
CA THR A 264 5.29 -9.33 26.79
C THR A 264 5.01 -8.54 25.52
N GLU A 265 5.37 -7.27 25.54
CA GLU A 265 5.28 -6.43 24.35
C GLU A 265 6.39 -6.79 23.36
N PHE A 266 6.00 -7.26 22.18
CA PHE A 266 6.93 -7.56 21.10
C PHE A 266 7.09 -6.35 20.18
N LYS A 267 8.28 -6.25 19.59
CA LYS A 267 8.64 -5.23 18.60
C LYS A 267 8.94 -5.87 17.25
N LYS A 268 8.96 -5.07 16.22
CA LYS A 268 9.47 -5.50 14.91
C LYS A 268 10.87 -6.08 15.07
N ASN A 269 11.15 -7.13 14.33
CA ASN A 269 12.39 -7.91 14.40
C ASN A 269 12.63 -8.62 15.76
N THR A 270 11.60 -8.81 16.60
CA THR A 270 11.69 -9.76 17.72
C THR A 270 12.01 -11.15 17.15
N LYS A 271 12.97 -11.82 17.77
CA LYS A 271 13.37 -13.19 17.41
C LYS A 271 12.93 -14.16 18.49
N ILE A 272 12.43 -15.30 18.06
CA ILE A 272 12.21 -16.46 18.93
C ILE A 272 13.20 -17.51 18.47
N GLU A 273 14.13 -17.89 19.34
CA GLU A 273 15.13 -18.90 19.09
C GLU A 273 14.83 -20.14 19.93
N LEU A 274 14.80 -21.30 19.30
CA LEU A 274 14.69 -22.59 19.97
C LEU A 274 16.01 -23.32 19.81
N THR A 275 16.62 -23.72 20.91
CA THR A 275 17.81 -24.59 20.86
C THR A 275 17.36 -26.04 20.73
N THR A 276 17.95 -26.77 19.79
CA THR A 276 17.62 -28.15 19.52
C THR A 276 18.87 -28.99 19.28
N SER A 277 18.86 -30.22 19.78
CA SER A 277 19.88 -31.23 19.46
C SER A 277 19.50 -32.08 18.25
N THR A 278 18.32 -31.86 17.64
CA THR A 278 17.90 -32.58 16.45
C THR A 278 18.49 -31.93 15.22
N GLU A 279 19.13 -32.72 14.36
CA GLU A 279 19.59 -32.26 13.05
C GLU A 279 18.44 -32.19 12.05
N PHE A 280 18.33 -31.02 11.40
CA PHE A 280 17.32 -30.76 10.40
C PHE A 280 17.89 -30.76 9.00
N ALA A 281 17.18 -31.44 8.08
CA ALA A 281 17.38 -31.27 6.64
C ALA A 281 16.64 -30.00 6.14
N PRO A 282 17.01 -29.44 4.98
CA PRO A 282 16.34 -28.26 4.43
C PRO A 282 14.83 -28.45 4.20
N GLU A 283 14.41 -29.66 3.88
CA GLU A 283 13.00 -30.04 3.66
C GLU A 283 12.18 -30.22 4.93
N ASP A 284 12.82 -30.40 6.08
CA ASP A 284 12.12 -30.58 7.36
C ASP A 284 11.35 -29.30 7.70
N LYS A 285 10.06 -29.40 7.98
CA LYS A 285 9.23 -28.24 8.29
C LYS A 285 8.99 -28.15 9.78
N LEU A 286 9.41 -27.06 10.35
CA LEU A 286 9.03 -26.61 11.69
C LEU A 286 8.44 -25.22 11.59
N GLU A 287 7.24 -25.07 12.06
CA GLU A 287 6.53 -23.80 12.03
C GLU A 287 6.39 -23.26 13.46
N LEU A 288 6.66 -22.00 13.58
CA LEU A 288 6.51 -21.23 14.83
C LEU A 288 5.48 -20.15 14.64
N GLY A 289 4.69 -19.92 15.65
CA GLY A 289 3.70 -18.86 15.65
C GLY A 289 3.60 -18.15 16.98
N ILE A 290 2.87 -17.05 16.96
CA ILE A 290 2.55 -16.26 18.13
C ILE A 290 1.08 -15.89 18.12
N LEU A 291 0.48 -15.80 19.28
CA LEU A 291 -0.85 -15.31 19.51
C LEU A 291 -0.79 -13.99 20.27
N TYR A 292 -1.40 -12.95 19.72
CA TYR A 292 -1.41 -11.61 20.28
C TYR A 292 -2.80 -10.97 20.18
N LYS A 293 -3.03 -9.90 20.93
CA LYS A 293 -4.27 -9.12 20.87
C LYS A 293 -4.04 -7.81 20.13
N GLU A 294 -4.89 -7.53 19.17
CA GLU A 294 -4.96 -6.23 18.51
C GLU A 294 -6.41 -5.76 18.49
N ASN A 295 -6.69 -4.61 19.10
CA ASN A 295 -8.05 -4.08 19.29
C ASN A 295 -9.01 -5.09 19.92
N ASP A 296 -8.56 -5.75 21.00
CA ASP A 296 -9.26 -6.82 21.75
C ASP A 296 -9.60 -8.08 20.94
N LYS A 297 -9.14 -8.18 19.70
CA LYS A 297 -9.28 -9.38 18.88
C LYS A 297 -7.99 -10.18 18.91
N GLU A 298 -8.11 -11.49 19.12
CA GLU A 298 -6.97 -12.39 19.01
C GLU A 298 -6.56 -12.53 17.55
N LYS A 299 -5.26 -12.34 17.29
CA LYS A 299 -4.62 -12.55 16.00
C LYS A 299 -3.47 -13.52 16.14
N MET A 300 -3.23 -14.27 15.10
CA MET A 300 -2.17 -15.26 15.02
C MET A 300 -1.29 -15.01 13.81
N ILE A 301 0.01 -15.04 14.03
CA ILE A 301 1.02 -15.12 12.98
C ILE A 301 1.68 -16.48 13.14
N PHE A 302 1.85 -17.21 12.02
CA PHE A 302 2.38 -18.55 12.01
C PHE A 302 3.18 -18.75 10.72
N GLU A 303 4.49 -18.97 10.84
CA GLU A 303 5.42 -19.00 9.73
C GLU A 303 6.42 -20.15 9.90
N THR A 304 6.98 -20.62 8.79
CA THR A 304 8.08 -21.59 8.81
C THR A 304 9.33 -20.92 9.38
N ALA A 305 9.91 -21.52 10.40
CA ALA A 305 11.12 -21.03 11.02
C ALA A 305 12.37 -21.36 10.19
N SER A 306 13.34 -20.45 10.21
CA SER A 306 14.67 -20.72 9.66
C SER A 306 15.49 -21.60 10.61
N LYS A 307 16.50 -22.27 10.07
CA LYS A 307 17.34 -23.21 10.82
C LYS A 307 18.79 -22.83 10.63
N GLU A 308 19.44 -22.45 11.72
CA GLU A 308 20.83 -21.99 11.69
C GLU A 308 21.59 -22.49 12.94
N ASN A 309 22.72 -23.14 12.74
CA ASN A 309 23.66 -23.51 13.80
C ASN A 309 23.03 -24.23 15.01
N GLY A 310 22.17 -25.24 14.77
CA GLY A 310 21.48 -25.99 15.84
C GLY A 310 20.35 -25.20 16.51
N LYS A 311 19.96 -24.07 15.96
CA LYS A 311 18.84 -23.27 16.40
C LYS A 311 17.75 -23.22 15.34
N VAL A 312 16.52 -23.16 15.80
CA VAL A 312 15.33 -22.86 15.00
C VAL A 312 14.90 -21.44 15.35
N ILE A 313 14.81 -20.59 14.33
CA ILE A 313 14.63 -19.14 14.51
C ILE A 313 13.39 -18.66 13.77
N LEU A 314 12.48 -18.02 14.52
CA LEU A 314 11.41 -17.21 13.93
C LEU A 314 11.80 -15.72 14.10
N ASN A 315 11.93 -15.01 12.99
CA ASN A 315 12.20 -13.59 12.99
C ASN A 315 10.94 -12.81 12.57
N LEU A 316 10.37 -12.09 13.48
CA LEU A 316 9.13 -11.33 13.30
C LEU A 316 9.38 -10.00 12.57
N LYS A 317 9.82 -10.07 11.30
CA LYS A 317 10.16 -8.90 10.49
C LYS A 317 8.99 -7.95 10.24
N ASN A 318 7.78 -8.51 10.09
CA ASN A 318 6.56 -7.76 9.75
C ASN A 318 5.59 -7.66 10.92
N PHE A 319 6.04 -7.94 12.12
CA PHE A 319 5.19 -7.86 13.31
C PHE A 319 4.88 -6.40 13.66
N PRO A 320 3.62 -6.04 13.94
CA PRO A 320 3.27 -4.70 14.37
C PRO A 320 3.86 -4.44 15.77
N SER A 321 4.70 -3.40 15.87
CA SER A 321 5.34 -3.03 17.13
C SER A 321 4.32 -2.66 18.21
N GLY A 322 4.64 -2.97 19.46
CA GLY A 322 3.83 -2.60 20.62
C GLY A 322 2.69 -3.58 20.95
N GLN A 323 2.57 -4.69 20.20
CA GLN A 323 1.54 -5.68 20.51
C GLN A 323 1.95 -6.62 21.63
N LYS A 324 1.00 -6.92 22.51
CA LYS A 324 1.22 -7.82 23.64
C LYS A 324 0.99 -9.27 23.24
N VAL A 325 2.07 -10.04 23.21
CA VAL A 325 2.07 -11.48 22.96
C VAL A 325 1.91 -12.24 24.25
N HIS A 326 1.09 -13.28 24.25
CA HIS A 326 0.78 -14.09 25.43
C HIS A 326 0.89 -15.60 25.22
N LYS A 327 1.00 -16.06 23.95
CA LYS A 327 1.21 -17.48 23.63
C LYS A 327 2.19 -17.64 22.47
N ILE A 328 2.94 -18.73 22.53
CA ILE A 328 3.77 -19.25 21.44
C ILE A 328 3.12 -20.55 20.95
N LEU A 329 3.18 -20.74 19.65
CA LEU A 329 2.68 -21.90 18.94
C LEU A 329 3.83 -22.59 18.22
N LEU A 330 3.82 -23.92 18.22
CA LEU A 330 4.81 -24.72 17.53
C LEU A 330 4.12 -25.88 16.82
N ALA A 331 4.47 -26.11 15.55
CA ALA A 331 4.00 -27.26 14.79
C ALA A 331 5.21 -27.96 14.14
N ASN A 332 5.35 -29.24 14.44
CA ASN A 332 6.33 -30.12 13.84
C ASN A 332 5.68 -30.95 12.74
N SER A 333 6.12 -30.77 11.51
CA SER A 333 5.75 -31.60 10.35
C SER A 333 6.98 -32.12 9.62
N SER A 334 8.11 -32.25 10.34
CA SER A 334 9.38 -32.70 9.77
C SER A 334 9.47 -34.20 9.50
N GLY A 335 8.55 -34.98 10.07
CA GLY A 335 8.67 -36.44 10.06
C GLY A 335 9.67 -37.00 11.07
N LYS A 336 10.31 -36.16 11.91
CA LYS A 336 11.30 -36.52 12.91
C LYS A 336 10.85 -36.04 14.30
N THR A 337 11.23 -36.78 15.34
CA THR A 337 11.10 -36.30 16.72
C THR A 337 12.08 -35.16 16.94
N ILE A 338 11.61 -34.04 17.46
CA ILE A 338 12.41 -32.85 17.74
C ILE A 338 12.67 -32.78 19.23
N ILE A 339 13.93 -32.58 19.60
CA ILE A 339 14.35 -32.36 20.99
C ILE A 339 14.64 -30.89 21.16
N LEU A 340 13.84 -30.20 22.00
CA LEU A 340 14.02 -28.79 22.32
C LEU A 340 14.58 -28.64 23.74
N ASP A 341 15.67 -27.91 23.82
CA ASP A 341 16.40 -27.68 25.08
C ASP A 341 16.04 -26.35 25.75
N SER A 342 15.73 -25.32 24.96
CA SER A 342 15.39 -23.98 25.50
C SER A 342 14.63 -23.11 24.51
N PHE A 343 13.93 -22.13 25.07
CA PHE A 343 13.28 -21.04 24.33
C PHE A 343 13.92 -19.73 24.73
N HIS A 344 14.35 -18.97 23.74
CA HIS A 344 14.99 -17.69 23.93
C HIS A 344 14.29 -16.64 23.06
N ILE A 345 13.72 -15.62 23.69
CA ILE A 345 13.06 -14.51 23.00
C ILE A 345 13.96 -13.29 23.12
N ILE A 346 14.35 -12.74 21.98
CA ILE A 346 15.18 -11.56 21.87
C ILE A 346 14.33 -10.42 21.32
N ILE A 347 13.98 -9.47 22.18
CA ILE A 347 13.23 -8.27 21.79
C ILE A 347 14.24 -7.16 21.57
N PRO A 348 14.34 -6.63 20.32
CA PRO A 348 15.33 -5.60 20.04
C PRO A 348 15.08 -4.36 20.90
N GLY A 349 16.16 -3.76 21.35
CA GLY A 349 16.14 -2.49 22.06
C GLY A 349 15.62 -1.37 21.17
N GLU A 350 15.21 -0.27 21.78
CA GLU A 350 14.83 0.92 21.04
C GLU A 350 16.09 1.59 20.49
N PHE A 351 16.17 1.69 19.15
CA PHE A 351 17.24 2.46 18.54
C PHE A 351 17.01 3.94 18.83
N LYS A 352 17.84 4.53 19.69
CA LYS A 352 17.77 5.95 20.04
C LYS A 352 18.41 6.82 18.97
N GLY A 353 19.44 6.31 18.33
CA GLY A 353 20.14 6.98 17.25
C GLY A 353 20.75 8.33 17.62
N ALA A 354 21.20 9.05 16.63
CA ALA A 354 21.64 10.42 16.80
C ALA A 354 20.42 11.36 16.79
N LYS A 355 20.33 12.25 17.78
CA LYS A 355 19.28 13.26 17.81
C LYS A 355 19.51 14.32 16.74
N PRO A 356 18.47 14.80 16.02
CA PRO A 356 18.60 15.96 15.16
C PRO A 356 19.11 17.17 15.93
N SER A 357 19.95 17.99 15.30
CA SER A 357 20.43 19.23 15.91
C SER A 357 19.27 20.17 16.23
N LYS A 358 18.28 20.22 15.34
CA LYS A 358 17.06 21.02 15.54
C LYS A 358 15.87 20.33 14.90
N GLU A 359 14.79 20.16 15.68
CA GLU A 359 13.49 19.74 15.18
C GLU A 359 12.66 20.97 14.80
N ILE A 360 12.21 21.06 13.54
CA ILE A 360 11.39 22.17 13.03
C ILE A 360 9.90 21.84 13.19
N THR A 361 9.52 20.63 12.75
CA THR A 361 8.15 20.13 12.82
C THR A 361 8.17 18.71 13.35
N GLU A 362 7.41 18.49 14.41
CA GLU A 362 7.23 17.16 14.99
C GLU A 362 6.31 16.31 14.10
N ALA A 363 6.61 15.02 14.01
CA ALA A 363 5.75 14.05 13.35
C ALA A 363 4.51 13.77 14.18
N LYS A 364 3.33 14.02 13.61
CA LYS A 364 2.04 13.84 14.29
C LYS A 364 1.03 13.17 13.40
N ASP A 365 0.11 12.44 14.03
CA ASP A 365 -1.08 11.90 13.37
C ASP A 365 -2.16 12.98 13.26
N ALA A 366 -3.03 12.83 12.27
CA ALA A 366 -4.29 13.57 12.24
C ALA A 366 -5.22 13.05 13.33
N VAL A 367 -5.80 13.95 14.09
CA VAL A 367 -6.80 13.66 15.13
C VAL A 367 -8.07 14.43 14.79
N PHE A 368 -9.16 13.72 14.60
CA PHE A 368 -10.46 14.32 14.28
C PHE A 368 -11.61 13.49 14.83
N LEU A 369 -12.74 14.13 15.03
CA LEU A 369 -13.97 13.48 15.47
C LEU A 369 -14.90 13.28 14.28
N VAL A 370 -15.52 12.12 14.21
CA VAL A 370 -16.63 11.83 13.29
C VAL A 370 -17.85 11.50 14.13
N ASP A 371 -18.85 12.34 14.08
CA ASP A 371 -20.07 12.24 14.92
C ASP A 371 -19.74 12.07 16.43
N GLY A 372 -18.65 12.73 16.90
CA GLY A 372 -18.18 12.66 18.28
C GLY A 372 -17.23 11.48 18.59
N ILE A 373 -16.97 10.59 17.64
CA ILE A 373 -16.04 9.48 17.79
C ILE A 373 -14.66 9.92 17.33
N GLU A 374 -13.64 9.78 18.18
CA GLU A 374 -12.27 10.14 17.87
C GLU A 374 -11.61 9.15 16.92
N VAL A 375 -11.01 9.67 15.87
CA VAL A 375 -10.30 8.93 14.83
C VAL A 375 -8.89 9.48 14.70
N ASN A 376 -7.90 8.58 14.71
CA ASN A 376 -6.48 8.91 14.51
C ASN A 376 -5.98 8.27 13.22
N ARG A 377 -5.32 9.06 12.35
CA ARG A 377 -4.74 8.55 11.10
C ARG A 377 -3.39 9.20 10.82
N PRO A 378 -2.42 8.43 10.29
CA PRO A 378 -1.06 8.96 10.04
C PRO A 378 -0.97 9.92 8.85
N LYS A 379 -2.06 10.17 8.13
CA LYS A 379 -2.10 11.02 6.95
C LYS A 379 -3.36 11.87 6.91
N ASN A 380 -3.32 12.95 6.10
CA ASN A 380 -4.46 13.85 5.94
C ASN A 380 -5.31 13.54 4.71
N GLU A 381 -4.77 12.79 3.74
CA GLU A 381 -5.38 12.59 2.43
C GLU A 381 -5.64 11.12 2.14
N GLY A 382 -6.65 10.85 1.32
CA GLY A 382 -7.00 9.51 0.90
C GLY A 382 -7.42 8.61 2.07
N LEU A 383 -8.20 9.11 3.01
CA LEU A 383 -8.72 8.38 4.15
C LEU A 383 -9.96 7.58 3.72
N THR A 384 -9.76 6.33 3.33
CA THR A 384 -10.83 5.46 2.78
C THR A 384 -11.43 4.52 3.82
N ASP A 385 -10.87 4.49 5.01
CA ASP A 385 -11.20 3.55 6.09
C ASP A 385 -11.95 4.22 7.26
N VAL A 386 -12.41 5.44 7.08
CA VAL A 386 -13.12 6.23 8.10
C VAL A 386 -14.63 6.15 7.90
N LEU A 387 -15.09 6.33 6.67
CA LEU A 387 -16.49 6.24 6.29
C LEU A 387 -16.61 5.30 5.08
N ASP A 388 -17.55 4.37 5.16
CA ASP A 388 -17.73 3.37 4.11
C ASP A 388 -18.07 4.00 2.76
N GLY A 389 -17.26 3.67 1.75
CA GLY A 389 -17.39 4.19 0.39
C GLY A 389 -16.98 5.66 0.22
N VAL A 390 -16.32 6.26 1.20
CA VAL A 390 -15.89 7.67 1.16
C VAL A 390 -14.37 7.76 1.32
N SER A 391 -13.73 8.55 0.48
CA SER A 391 -12.33 8.97 0.64
C SER A 391 -12.31 10.42 1.14
N LEU A 392 -11.79 10.66 2.33
CA LEU A 392 -11.72 11.99 2.94
C LEU A 392 -10.32 12.59 2.83
N ASN A 393 -10.27 13.91 2.65
CA ASN A 393 -9.06 14.72 2.71
C ASN A 393 -9.30 15.86 3.72
N LEU A 394 -8.38 15.99 4.68
CA LEU A 394 -8.40 16.99 5.73
C LEU A 394 -7.45 18.14 5.36
N HIS A 395 -7.92 19.38 5.33
CA HIS A 395 -7.11 20.51 4.87
C HIS A 395 -6.75 21.51 5.97
N LYS A 396 -7.67 21.79 6.88
CA LYS A 396 -7.47 22.80 7.91
C LYS A 396 -8.10 22.38 9.23
N LYS A 397 -7.41 22.69 10.33
CA LYS A 397 -8.00 22.63 11.66
C LYS A 397 -9.12 23.65 11.76
N GLN A 398 -10.25 23.26 12.37
CA GLN A 398 -11.29 24.21 12.74
C GLN A 398 -10.74 25.08 13.87
N LYS A 399 -10.92 26.41 13.74
CA LYS A 399 -10.66 27.31 14.86
C LYS A 399 -11.73 27.07 15.93
N ASP A 400 -11.29 26.94 17.18
CA ASP A 400 -12.22 26.90 18.30
C ASP A 400 -13.14 28.15 18.21
N GLN A 401 -14.45 27.91 18.11
CA GLN A 401 -15.46 28.97 18.14
C GLN A 401 -15.70 29.38 19.57
#